data_337b2df09a112f6fe3211dc70878a019
#
_entry.id   337b2df09a112f6fe3211dc70878a019
#
_cell.length_a   1.000
_cell.length_b   1.000
_cell.length_c   1.000
_cell.angle_alpha   90.00
_cell.angle_beta   90.00
_cell.angle_gamma   90.00
#
_symmetry.space_group_name_H-M   'P 1'
#
loop_
_entity.id
_entity.type
_entity.pdbx_description
1 polymer ?
#
loop_
_entity_poly.entity_id
_entity_poly.type
_entity_poly.pdbx_seq_one_letter_code
_entity_poly.pdbx_strand_id
1 'polypeptide(L)'
;MPKLLAHEDPQRRCLNVHEWPEADQLAWGALFEPGDLLEGTAGLGHHWCEDTRQKYRKGYGRWLTFLITREWYQTDLAPAERVTQDAVSAYIDQLTLEVASWTVWGRLAELLAVCKAMAPSTDWSWLNRAVRRLEARGRDSKDKHARLRPASEIAAWAYRELDQILKTPPARFAETRFRDALLVGLLIACPTMRLSNLTSIEIGRHLLKLKGRYELRFLGVEMKARKPIEIPVPERLAPYIDHYRDQVRPLLLNGAHSDRLWITQYGQPMPCKTVHASISNATKRAFGRAINPHLFRDCAVTSVAIEDPKHIGIAAPILGHTDPRTTERHYIQAQQLHACRTLGRSVKALRDQLHPAGTKLERRTQS
;
A
#
# COMPACT_ATOMS: atom_id res chain seq x y z
N MET A 1 31.53 6.85 6.72
CA MET A 1 30.98 7.80 5.76
C MET A 1 29.46 7.76 5.85
N PRO A 2 28.75 8.90 5.80
CA PRO A 2 27.29 8.90 5.76
C PRO A 2 26.84 8.15 4.51
N LYS A 3 25.88 7.22 4.65
CA LYS A 3 25.28 6.51 3.51
C LYS A 3 24.57 7.53 2.63
N LEU A 4 25.02 7.71 1.40
CA LEU A 4 24.31 8.50 0.39
C LEU A 4 22.88 7.97 0.21
N LEU A 5 21.95 8.87 -0.09
CA LEU A 5 20.61 8.46 -0.45
C LEU A 5 20.65 7.64 -1.75
N ALA A 6 19.74 6.67 -1.92
CA ALA A 6 19.80 5.74 -3.05
C ALA A 6 19.75 6.42 -4.44
N HIS A 7 19.21 7.63 -4.53
CA HIS A 7 19.19 8.43 -5.78
C HIS A 7 20.45 9.27 -5.99
N GLU A 8 21.25 9.47 -4.95
CA GLU A 8 22.52 10.20 -4.99
C GLU A 8 23.71 9.25 -5.22
N ASP A 9 23.51 7.97 -4.98
CA ASP A 9 24.52 6.94 -5.15
C ASP A 9 24.52 6.44 -6.62
N PRO A 10 25.58 6.73 -7.41
CA PRO A 10 25.65 6.30 -8.81
C PRO A 10 25.48 4.79 -8.99
N GLN A 11 25.90 3.99 -8.01
CA GLN A 11 25.81 2.53 -8.06
C GLN A 11 24.41 2.02 -7.74
N ARG A 12 23.53 2.84 -7.17
CA ARG A 12 22.19 2.44 -6.70
C ARG A 12 21.05 3.10 -7.45
N ARG A 13 21.34 4.07 -8.32
CA ARG A 13 20.33 4.75 -9.11
C ARG A 13 19.65 3.80 -10.10
N CYS A 14 18.47 4.14 -10.55
CA CYS A 14 17.79 3.50 -11.66
C CYS A 14 17.89 4.43 -12.87
N LEU A 15 18.64 4.05 -13.90
CA LEU A 15 18.77 4.84 -15.13
C LEU A 15 17.41 5.08 -15.76
N ASN A 16 17.17 6.30 -16.25
CA ASN A 16 16.00 6.59 -17.07
C ASN A 16 16.22 6.11 -18.50
N VAL A 17 15.15 5.90 -19.28
CA VAL A 17 15.26 5.34 -20.64
C VAL A 17 16.24 6.10 -21.54
N HIS A 18 16.22 7.44 -21.49
CA HIS A 18 17.14 8.26 -22.29
C HIS A 18 18.62 8.15 -21.88
N GLU A 19 18.89 7.55 -20.70
CA GLU A 19 20.27 7.29 -20.22
C GLU A 19 20.72 5.84 -20.54
N TRP A 20 19.81 5.01 -21.09
CA TRP A 20 20.13 3.63 -21.40
C TRP A 20 21.00 3.57 -22.66
N PRO A 21 21.80 2.51 -22.85
CA PRO A 21 22.42 2.24 -24.12
C PRO A 21 21.40 2.12 -25.25
N GLU A 22 21.78 2.47 -26.46
CA GLU A 22 20.88 2.57 -27.62
C GLU A 22 20.14 1.25 -27.91
N ALA A 23 20.83 0.11 -27.87
CA ALA A 23 20.22 -1.21 -28.06
C ALA A 23 19.12 -1.50 -27.05
N ASP A 24 19.27 -1.05 -25.80
CA ASP A 24 18.29 -1.23 -24.74
C ASP A 24 17.09 -0.26 -24.90
N GLN A 25 17.36 0.97 -25.39
CA GLN A 25 16.29 1.91 -25.73
C GLN A 25 15.41 1.39 -26.86
N LEU A 26 16.03 0.90 -27.94
CA LEU A 26 15.32 0.31 -29.08
C LEU A 26 14.51 -0.91 -28.67
N ALA A 27 15.10 -1.85 -27.92
CA ALA A 27 14.40 -3.04 -27.44
C ALA A 27 13.24 -2.68 -26.50
N TRP A 28 13.40 -1.67 -25.66
CA TRP A 28 12.31 -1.17 -24.80
C TRP A 28 11.20 -0.50 -25.61
N GLY A 29 11.54 0.31 -26.61
CA GLY A 29 10.58 0.97 -27.51
C GLY A 29 9.71 -0.05 -28.25
N ALA A 30 10.32 -1.08 -28.81
CA ALA A 30 9.66 -2.16 -29.55
C ALA A 30 8.58 -2.89 -28.71
N LEU A 31 8.70 -2.90 -27.37
CA LEU A 31 7.68 -3.50 -26.50
C LEU A 31 6.30 -2.82 -26.59
N PHE A 32 6.25 -1.59 -27.06
CA PHE A 32 5.03 -0.78 -27.07
C PHE A 32 4.52 -0.45 -28.46
N GLU A 33 5.17 -0.97 -29.48
CA GLU A 33 4.71 -0.78 -30.85
C GLU A 33 3.32 -1.38 -31.04
N PRO A 34 2.38 -0.60 -31.58
CA PRO A 34 1.09 -1.11 -31.95
C PRO A 34 1.27 -2.05 -33.13
N GLY A 35 1.06 -3.34 -32.92
CA GLY A 35 1.07 -4.28 -34.01
C GLY A 35 -0.24 -4.30 -34.79
N ASP A 36 -0.25 -4.99 -35.92
CA ASP A 36 -1.50 -5.30 -36.59
C ASP A 36 -2.36 -6.25 -35.75
N LEU A 37 -3.65 -5.95 -35.67
CA LEU A 37 -4.62 -6.72 -34.87
C LEU A 37 -4.73 -8.17 -35.34
N LEU A 38 -4.54 -8.42 -36.63
CA LEU A 38 -4.68 -9.74 -37.27
C LEU A 38 -3.38 -10.52 -37.27
N GLU A 39 -2.23 -9.82 -37.39
CA GLU A 39 -0.92 -10.46 -37.50
C GLU A 39 -0.28 -10.76 -36.13
N GLY A 40 -0.84 -10.23 -35.02
CA GLY A 40 -0.31 -10.49 -33.70
C GLY A 40 1.08 -9.90 -33.42
N THR A 41 1.50 -8.93 -34.25
CA THR A 41 2.85 -8.33 -34.23
C THR A 41 3.06 -7.27 -33.14
N ALA A 42 2.03 -7.02 -32.30
CA ALA A 42 2.12 -6.03 -31.23
C ALA A 42 3.23 -6.37 -30.22
N GLY A 43 3.96 -5.36 -29.80
CA GLY A 43 4.95 -5.49 -28.75
C GLY A 43 4.35 -6.04 -27.46
N LEU A 44 5.03 -6.99 -26.82
CA LEU A 44 4.49 -7.74 -25.66
C LEU A 44 4.25 -6.87 -24.42
N GLY A 45 4.80 -5.65 -24.35
CA GLY A 45 4.53 -4.66 -23.30
C GLY A 45 3.35 -3.73 -23.58
N HIS A 46 2.72 -3.83 -24.75
CA HIS A 46 1.63 -2.94 -25.17
C HIS A 46 0.46 -2.92 -24.15
N HIS A 47 0.13 -4.06 -23.57
CA HIS A 47 -0.94 -4.21 -22.59
C HIS A 47 -0.57 -3.72 -21.15
N TRP A 48 0.69 -3.34 -20.90
CA TRP A 48 1.08 -2.85 -19.59
C TRP A 48 0.51 -1.47 -19.32
N CYS A 49 -0.16 -1.30 -18.18
CA CYS A 49 -0.57 0.02 -17.72
C CYS A 49 0.65 0.86 -17.32
N GLU A 50 0.48 2.19 -17.26
CA GLU A 50 1.58 3.11 -16.98
C GLU A 50 2.34 2.81 -15.68
N ASP A 51 1.65 2.47 -14.60
CA ASP A 51 2.29 2.07 -13.34
C ASP A 51 3.19 0.83 -13.52
N THR A 52 2.76 -0.14 -14.32
CA THR A 52 3.54 -1.33 -14.64
C THR A 52 4.75 -0.99 -15.49
N ARG A 53 4.57 -0.13 -16.51
CA ARG A 53 5.67 0.37 -17.33
C ARG A 53 6.71 1.09 -16.50
N GLN A 54 6.30 1.99 -15.61
CA GLN A 54 7.21 2.70 -14.71
C GLN A 54 7.95 1.77 -13.75
N LYS A 55 7.26 0.77 -13.22
CA LYS A 55 7.87 -0.23 -12.34
C LYS A 55 8.96 -1.01 -13.08
N TYR A 56 8.66 -1.54 -14.26
CA TYR A 56 9.60 -2.33 -15.04
C TYR A 56 10.75 -1.49 -15.58
N ARG A 57 10.48 -0.27 -16.03
CA ARG A 57 11.51 0.71 -16.40
C ARG A 57 12.53 0.93 -15.28
N LYS A 58 12.05 1.16 -14.06
CA LYS A 58 12.93 1.34 -12.89
C LYS A 58 13.73 0.08 -12.56
N GLY A 59 13.09 -1.09 -12.65
CA GLY A 59 13.76 -2.37 -12.40
C GLY A 59 14.86 -2.64 -13.40
N TYR A 60 14.56 -2.47 -14.69
CA TYR A 60 15.53 -2.67 -15.76
C TYR A 60 16.64 -1.60 -15.75
N GLY A 61 16.31 -0.33 -15.51
CA GLY A 61 17.31 0.72 -15.33
C GLY A 61 18.25 0.46 -14.15
N ARG A 62 17.78 -0.22 -13.08
CA ARG A 62 18.64 -0.66 -11.97
C ARG A 62 19.56 -1.81 -12.37
N TRP A 63 19.10 -2.73 -13.21
CA TRP A 63 19.91 -3.79 -13.81
C TRP A 63 21.01 -3.21 -14.70
N LEU A 64 20.69 -2.28 -15.59
CA LEU A 64 21.68 -1.60 -16.44
C LEU A 64 22.72 -0.85 -15.61
N THR A 65 22.31 -0.16 -14.54
CA THR A 65 23.24 0.45 -13.59
C THR A 65 24.24 -0.58 -13.06
N PHE A 66 23.74 -1.75 -12.63
CA PHE A 66 24.60 -2.82 -12.14
C PHE A 66 25.60 -3.28 -13.18
N LEU A 67 25.17 -3.57 -14.42
CA LEU A 67 26.07 -3.99 -15.48
C LEU A 67 27.15 -2.95 -15.81
N ILE A 68 26.74 -1.67 -15.93
CA ILE A 68 27.64 -0.59 -16.30
C ILE A 68 28.67 -0.32 -15.18
N THR A 69 28.23 -0.25 -13.95
CA THR A 69 29.11 0.05 -12.81
C THR A 69 30.06 -1.09 -12.44
N ARG A 70 29.76 -2.30 -12.89
CA ARG A 70 30.60 -3.49 -12.76
C ARG A 70 31.45 -3.78 -13.98
N GLU A 71 31.37 -2.94 -15.03
CA GLU A 71 32.03 -3.15 -16.32
C GLU A 71 31.64 -4.48 -16.99
N TRP A 72 30.41 -4.95 -16.70
CA TRP A 72 29.86 -6.18 -17.27
C TRP A 72 28.92 -5.91 -18.46
N TYR A 73 28.74 -4.65 -18.82
CA TYR A 73 27.95 -4.26 -19.97
C TYR A 73 28.73 -4.54 -21.26
N GLN A 74 28.22 -5.45 -22.08
CA GLN A 74 28.79 -5.81 -23.39
C GLN A 74 27.94 -5.19 -24.50
N THR A 75 28.54 -4.35 -25.32
CA THR A 75 27.85 -3.58 -26.37
C THR A 75 27.46 -4.43 -27.57
N ASP A 76 28.16 -5.52 -27.81
CA ASP A 76 27.97 -6.47 -28.89
C ASP A 76 26.88 -7.50 -28.64
N LEU A 77 26.41 -7.62 -27.40
CA LEU A 77 25.33 -8.52 -27.02
C LEU A 77 23.98 -7.83 -27.02
N ALA A 78 22.93 -8.56 -27.46
CA ALA A 78 21.56 -8.10 -27.32
C ALA A 78 21.16 -7.95 -25.83
N PRO A 79 20.18 -7.09 -25.49
CA PRO A 79 19.78 -6.85 -24.11
C PRO A 79 19.50 -8.12 -23.29
N ALA A 80 18.85 -9.10 -23.87
CA ALA A 80 18.51 -10.36 -23.20
C ALA A 80 19.72 -11.29 -23.02
N GLU A 81 20.71 -11.26 -23.90
CA GLU A 81 21.91 -12.11 -23.87
C GLU A 81 22.83 -11.75 -22.71
N ARG A 82 22.79 -10.48 -22.23
CA ARG A 82 23.54 -10.04 -21.05
C ARG A 82 22.95 -10.58 -19.73
N VAL A 83 21.75 -11.17 -19.78
CA VAL A 83 21.10 -11.74 -18.60
C VAL A 83 21.55 -13.20 -18.44
N THR A 84 22.75 -13.40 -17.94
CA THR A 84 23.34 -14.71 -17.65
C THR A 84 23.13 -15.12 -16.20
N GLN A 85 23.31 -16.39 -15.87
CA GLN A 85 23.18 -16.90 -14.50
C GLN A 85 24.21 -16.23 -13.56
N ASP A 86 25.45 -16.04 -14.03
CA ASP A 86 26.53 -15.43 -13.25
C ASP A 86 26.23 -13.95 -12.97
N ALA A 87 25.80 -13.19 -13.99
CA ALA A 87 25.45 -11.79 -13.83
C ALA A 87 24.25 -11.60 -12.89
N VAL A 88 23.25 -12.46 -13.00
CA VAL A 88 22.09 -12.43 -12.11
C VAL A 88 22.44 -12.82 -10.67
N SER A 89 23.33 -13.82 -10.48
CA SER A 89 23.81 -14.19 -9.16
C SER A 89 24.54 -13.02 -8.48
N ALA A 90 25.47 -12.39 -9.16
CA ALA A 90 26.20 -11.22 -8.66
C ALA A 90 25.27 -10.01 -8.38
N TYR A 91 24.23 -9.84 -9.22
CA TYR A 91 23.22 -8.81 -8.99
C TYR A 91 22.39 -9.07 -7.73
N ILE A 92 21.98 -10.32 -7.49
CA ILE A 92 21.28 -10.72 -6.26
C ILE A 92 22.15 -10.47 -5.04
N ASP A 93 23.41 -10.85 -5.10
CA ASP A 93 24.37 -10.65 -3.99
C ASP A 93 24.52 -9.17 -3.64
N GLN A 94 24.71 -8.31 -4.66
CA GLN A 94 24.76 -6.87 -4.45
C GLN A 94 23.47 -6.32 -3.86
N LEU A 95 22.31 -6.68 -4.42
CA LEU A 95 21.01 -6.22 -3.90
C LEU A 95 20.78 -6.66 -2.47
N THR A 96 21.20 -7.87 -2.09
CA THR A 96 21.00 -8.41 -0.75
C THR A 96 21.74 -7.61 0.32
N LEU A 97 22.87 -6.99 -0.04
CA LEU A 97 23.61 -6.08 0.84
C LEU A 97 22.96 -4.69 0.97
N GLU A 98 22.16 -4.28 -0.03
CA GLU A 98 21.67 -2.91 -0.14
C GLU A 98 20.20 -2.74 0.27
N VAL A 99 19.37 -3.75 0.03
CA VAL A 99 17.91 -3.62 0.18
C VAL A 99 17.27 -4.83 0.86
N ALA A 100 16.01 -4.65 1.30
CA ALA A 100 15.25 -5.72 1.94
C ALA A 100 14.91 -6.87 0.96
N SER A 101 14.76 -8.09 1.46
CA SER A 101 14.53 -9.31 0.67
C SER A 101 13.35 -9.22 -0.31
N TRP A 102 12.24 -8.58 0.08
CA TRP A 102 11.13 -8.31 -0.84
C TRP A 102 11.47 -7.35 -1.98
N THR A 103 12.43 -6.44 -1.76
CA THR A 103 12.92 -5.56 -2.83
C THR A 103 13.83 -6.33 -3.77
N VAL A 104 14.69 -7.23 -3.25
CA VAL A 104 15.51 -8.15 -4.07
C VAL A 104 14.61 -8.98 -4.98
N TRP A 105 13.62 -9.66 -4.40
CA TRP A 105 12.61 -10.40 -5.18
C TRP A 105 11.93 -9.54 -6.23
N GLY A 106 11.46 -8.34 -5.85
CA GLY A 106 10.78 -7.42 -6.76
C GLY A 106 11.65 -7.01 -7.95
N ARG A 107 12.92 -6.67 -7.73
CA ARG A 107 13.88 -6.31 -8.79
C ARG A 107 14.12 -7.47 -9.76
N LEU A 108 14.22 -8.68 -9.24
CA LEU A 108 14.42 -9.86 -10.08
C LEU A 108 13.15 -10.23 -10.87
N ALA A 109 11.97 -10.07 -10.25
CA ALA A 109 10.70 -10.28 -10.94
C ALA A 109 10.46 -9.23 -12.05
N GLU A 110 10.88 -7.98 -11.82
CA GLU A 110 10.85 -6.90 -12.82
C GLU A 110 11.78 -7.23 -13.99
N LEU A 111 13.02 -7.66 -13.73
CA LEU A 111 13.96 -8.11 -14.76
C LEU A 111 13.39 -9.25 -15.58
N LEU A 112 12.88 -10.31 -14.93
CA LEU A 112 12.26 -11.46 -15.61
C LEU A 112 11.11 -11.04 -16.52
N ALA A 113 10.25 -10.12 -16.08
CA ALA A 113 9.13 -9.66 -16.88
C ALA A 113 9.59 -8.94 -18.16
N VAL A 114 10.62 -8.09 -18.04
CA VAL A 114 11.21 -7.37 -19.17
C VAL A 114 11.91 -8.35 -20.12
N CYS A 115 12.70 -9.30 -19.62
CA CYS A 115 13.38 -10.31 -20.43
C CYS A 115 12.38 -11.16 -21.23
N LYS A 116 11.30 -11.61 -20.60
CA LYS A 116 10.24 -12.36 -21.29
C LYS A 116 9.56 -11.57 -22.41
N ALA A 117 9.46 -10.26 -22.24
CA ALA A 117 8.85 -9.41 -23.25
C ALA A 117 9.83 -9.06 -24.37
N MET A 118 11.12 -8.83 -24.07
CA MET A 118 12.16 -8.50 -25.07
C MET A 118 12.61 -9.73 -25.86
N ALA A 119 12.66 -10.90 -25.24
CA ALA A 119 13.11 -12.14 -25.87
C ALA A 119 12.19 -13.32 -25.48
N PRO A 120 10.99 -13.40 -26.07
CA PRO A 120 9.98 -14.39 -25.71
C PRO A 120 10.37 -15.83 -26.11
N SER A 121 11.23 -15.99 -27.10
CA SER A 121 11.73 -17.30 -27.56
C SER A 121 12.83 -17.89 -26.68
N THR A 122 13.42 -17.08 -25.77
CA THR A 122 14.48 -17.53 -24.86
C THR A 122 13.90 -18.31 -23.68
N ASP A 123 14.55 -19.41 -23.27
CA ASP A 123 14.15 -20.15 -22.07
C ASP A 123 14.54 -19.41 -20.80
N TRP A 124 13.57 -18.76 -20.17
CA TRP A 124 13.70 -18.06 -18.89
C TRP A 124 13.32 -18.91 -17.69
N SER A 125 13.21 -20.23 -17.83
CA SER A 125 12.76 -21.13 -16.75
C SER A 125 13.70 -21.08 -15.54
N TRP A 126 15.00 -20.96 -15.76
CA TRP A 126 16.00 -20.83 -14.71
C TRP A 126 15.84 -19.54 -13.89
N LEU A 127 15.60 -18.41 -14.57
CA LEU A 127 15.38 -17.10 -13.91
C LEU A 127 14.05 -17.10 -13.15
N ASN A 128 13.01 -17.70 -13.72
CA ASN A 128 11.72 -17.87 -13.04
C ASN A 128 11.85 -18.72 -11.78
N ARG A 129 12.68 -19.79 -11.80
CA ARG A 129 12.99 -20.58 -10.59
C ARG A 129 13.70 -19.74 -9.54
N ALA A 130 14.65 -18.90 -9.94
CA ALA A 130 15.34 -17.98 -9.03
C ALA A 130 14.36 -17.00 -8.37
N VAL A 131 13.46 -16.37 -9.14
CA VAL A 131 12.40 -15.47 -8.62
C VAL A 131 11.52 -16.18 -7.60
N ARG A 132 11.04 -17.41 -7.90
CA ARG A 132 10.21 -18.19 -6.96
C ARG A 132 10.95 -18.55 -5.67
N ARG A 133 12.26 -18.86 -5.77
CA ARG A 133 13.08 -19.15 -4.56
C ARG A 133 13.25 -17.90 -3.69
N LEU A 134 13.46 -16.74 -4.29
CA LEU A 134 13.54 -15.47 -3.55
C LEU A 134 12.19 -15.10 -2.91
N GLU A 135 11.09 -15.35 -3.60
CA GLU A 135 9.74 -15.16 -3.05
C GLU A 135 9.53 -16.02 -1.79
N ALA A 136 9.88 -17.30 -1.86
CA ALA A 136 9.77 -18.22 -0.73
C ALA A 136 10.68 -17.86 0.45
N ARG A 137 11.80 -17.17 0.20
CA ARG A 137 12.75 -16.68 1.21
C ARG A 137 12.42 -15.27 1.71
N GLY A 138 11.43 -14.59 1.11
CA GLY A 138 11.01 -13.25 1.48
C GLY A 138 10.69 -13.16 2.97
N ARG A 139 11.26 -12.18 3.66
CA ARG A 139 11.00 -11.88 5.07
C ARG A 139 10.52 -10.46 5.20
N ASP A 140 9.46 -10.27 5.94
CA ASP A 140 8.97 -8.95 6.26
C ASP A 140 9.98 -8.23 7.17
N SER A 141 10.53 -7.13 6.68
CA SER A 141 11.48 -6.30 7.43
C SER A 141 10.83 -5.48 8.56
N LYS A 142 9.50 -5.42 8.58
CA LYS A 142 8.72 -4.65 9.57
C LYS A 142 7.64 -5.54 10.15
N ASP A 143 7.53 -5.53 11.48
CA ASP A 143 6.41 -6.18 12.16
C ASP A 143 5.08 -5.49 11.77
N LYS A 144 4.36 -6.14 10.88
CA LYS A 144 3.06 -5.70 10.37
C LYS A 144 2.00 -5.78 11.47
N HIS A 145 2.09 -6.83 12.32
CA HIS A 145 1.11 -7.09 13.37
C HIS A 145 1.14 -6.04 14.47
N ALA A 146 2.31 -5.60 14.88
CA ALA A 146 2.46 -4.54 15.87
C ALA A 146 1.83 -3.20 15.46
N ARG A 147 1.45 -3.06 14.18
CA ARG A 147 0.84 -1.86 13.60
C ARG A 147 -0.66 -2.00 13.35
N LEU A 148 -1.20 -3.22 13.41
CA LEU A 148 -2.65 -3.44 13.26
C LEU A 148 -3.39 -2.91 14.48
N ARG A 149 -4.55 -2.30 14.23
CA ARG A 149 -5.49 -1.80 15.22
C ARG A 149 -6.90 -2.24 14.86
N PRO A 150 -7.78 -2.45 15.84
CA PRO A 150 -9.20 -2.65 15.58
C PRO A 150 -9.77 -1.52 14.74
N ALA A 151 -10.60 -1.85 13.76
CA ALA A 151 -11.26 -0.86 12.90
C ALA A 151 -12.12 0.11 13.74
N SER A 152 -12.78 -0.41 14.78
CA SER A 152 -13.57 0.35 15.75
C SER A 152 -12.73 1.41 16.49
N GLU A 153 -11.49 1.09 16.88
CA GLU A 153 -10.57 2.02 17.54
C GLU A 153 -10.14 3.17 16.59
N ILE A 154 -9.83 2.82 15.31
CA ILE A 154 -9.45 3.81 14.30
C ILE A 154 -10.62 4.74 14.00
N ALA A 155 -11.82 4.18 13.79
CA ALA A 155 -13.03 4.95 13.53
C ALA A 155 -13.37 5.87 14.73
N ALA A 156 -13.33 5.35 15.96
CA ALA A 156 -13.60 6.13 17.16
C ALA A 156 -12.61 7.28 17.33
N TRP A 157 -11.33 7.09 17.01
CA TRP A 157 -10.35 8.16 17.02
C TRP A 157 -10.70 9.23 15.97
N ALA A 158 -11.01 8.84 14.75
CA ALA A 158 -11.34 9.79 13.68
C ALA A 158 -12.54 10.67 14.07
N TYR A 159 -13.60 10.08 14.59
CA TYR A 159 -14.77 10.84 15.05
C TYR A 159 -14.44 11.78 16.23
N ARG A 160 -13.69 11.31 17.22
CA ARG A 160 -13.28 12.18 18.34
C ARG A 160 -12.44 13.37 17.88
N GLU A 161 -11.50 13.15 16.96
CA GLU A 161 -10.65 14.22 16.43
C GLU A 161 -11.48 15.24 15.64
N LEU A 162 -12.42 14.78 14.81
CA LEU A 162 -13.35 15.64 14.07
C LEU A 162 -14.23 16.45 15.01
N ASP A 163 -14.86 15.81 15.99
CA ASP A 163 -15.70 16.48 17.01
C ASP A 163 -14.92 17.49 17.82
N GLN A 164 -13.70 17.16 18.21
CA GLN A 164 -12.85 18.05 18.99
C GLN A 164 -12.50 19.32 18.20
N ILE A 165 -12.15 19.18 16.92
CA ILE A 165 -11.83 20.34 16.09
C ILE A 165 -13.05 21.24 15.92
N LEU A 166 -14.25 20.67 15.77
CA LEU A 166 -15.48 21.45 15.64
C LEU A 166 -15.86 22.20 16.92
N LYS A 167 -15.48 21.68 18.09
CA LYS A 167 -15.81 22.29 19.40
C LYS A 167 -14.77 23.30 19.89
N THR A 168 -13.57 23.28 19.30
CA THR A 168 -12.48 24.18 19.73
C THR A 168 -12.39 25.41 18.81
N PRO A 169 -11.97 26.57 19.32
CA PRO A 169 -11.68 27.72 18.47
C PRO A 169 -10.69 27.39 17.36
N PRO A 170 -10.73 28.09 16.23
CA PRO A 170 -9.81 27.85 15.10
C PRO A 170 -8.35 27.94 15.59
N ALA A 171 -7.64 26.82 15.47
CA ALA A 171 -6.22 26.71 15.81
C ALA A 171 -5.40 26.57 14.53
N ARG A 172 -4.11 26.91 14.61
CA ARG A 172 -3.20 26.72 13.48
C ARG A 172 -3.29 25.28 12.96
N PHE A 173 -3.49 25.14 11.66
CA PHE A 173 -3.66 23.85 10.94
C PHE A 173 -4.95 23.09 11.29
N ALA A 174 -5.97 23.71 11.85
CA ALA A 174 -7.25 23.05 12.13
C ALA A 174 -7.85 22.43 10.86
N GLU A 175 -7.82 23.14 9.73
CA GLU A 175 -8.34 22.71 8.42
C GLU A 175 -7.63 21.43 7.93
N THR A 176 -6.31 21.39 8.02
CA THR A 176 -5.53 20.22 7.59
C THR A 176 -5.71 19.04 8.54
N ARG A 177 -5.84 19.29 9.84
CA ARG A 177 -6.14 18.24 10.84
C ARG A 177 -7.52 17.65 10.62
N PHE A 178 -8.52 18.49 10.36
CA PHE A 178 -9.89 18.05 10.05
C PHE A 178 -9.91 17.17 8.80
N ARG A 179 -9.29 17.64 7.71
CA ARG A 179 -9.13 16.87 6.47
C ARG A 179 -8.45 15.51 6.74
N ASP A 180 -7.35 15.50 7.47
CA ASP A 180 -6.57 14.29 7.73
C ASP A 180 -7.34 13.29 8.61
N ALA A 181 -8.13 13.76 9.59
CA ALA A 181 -9.03 12.93 10.38
C ALA A 181 -10.18 12.36 9.53
N LEU A 182 -10.75 13.18 8.63
CA LEU A 182 -11.78 12.72 7.70
C LEU A 182 -11.24 11.70 6.69
N LEU A 183 -10.01 11.88 6.18
CA LEU A 183 -9.32 10.89 5.34
C LEU A 183 -9.23 9.53 6.03
N VAL A 184 -8.83 9.52 7.30
CA VAL A 184 -8.73 8.29 8.11
C VAL A 184 -10.12 7.69 8.33
N GLY A 185 -11.11 8.51 8.71
CA GLY A 185 -12.48 8.07 8.93
C GLY A 185 -13.12 7.46 7.69
N LEU A 186 -12.96 8.10 6.54
CA LEU A 186 -13.51 7.59 5.28
C LEU A 186 -12.80 6.30 4.83
N LEU A 187 -11.48 6.21 4.98
CA LEU A 187 -10.72 5.04 4.55
C LEU A 187 -11.03 3.80 5.39
N ILE A 188 -11.23 3.94 6.70
CA ILE A 188 -11.60 2.79 7.54
C ILE A 188 -13.05 2.39 7.37
N ALA A 189 -13.95 3.35 7.08
CA ALA A 189 -15.34 3.09 6.81
C ALA A 189 -15.58 2.44 5.44
N CYS A 190 -14.71 2.72 4.47
CA CYS A 190 -14.81 2.23 3.10
C CYS A 190 -13.53 1.48 2.68
N PRO A 191 -13.19 0.35 3.33
CA PRO A 191 -11.91 -0.34 3.15
C PRO A 191 -11.72 -0.95 1.76
N THR A 192 -12.76 -1.00 0.95
CA THR A 192 -12.70 -1.42 -0.46
C THR A 192 -11.85 -0.48 -1.31
N MET A 193 -11.81 0.81 -0.96
CA MET A 193 -11.02 1.80 -1.68
C MET A 193 -9.51 1.53 -1.54
N ARG A 194 -8.80 1.66 -2.65
CA ARG A 194 -7.34 1.79 -2.64
C ARG A 194 -6.95 3.25 -2.47
N LEU A 195 -5.70 3.48 -2.11
CA LEU A 195 -5.17 4.85 -1.95
C LEU A 195 -5.36 5.70 -3.22
N SER A 196 -5.18 5.11 -4.41
CA SER A 196 -5.43 5.79 -5.68
C SER A 196 -6.89 6.25 -5.82
N ASN A 197 -7.85 5.38 -5.49
CA ASN A 197 -9.27 5.73 -5.51
C ASN A 197 -9.61 6.83 -4.50
N LEU A 198 -9.13 6.70 -3.25
CA LEU A 198 -9.30 7.73 -2.23
C LEU A 198 -8.76 9.09 -2.71
N THR A 199 -7.57 9.08 -3.30
CA THR A 199 -6.92 10.31 -3.79
C THR A 199 -7.67 10.92 -4.97
N SER A 200 -8.24 10.10 -5.86
CA SER A 200 -8.91 10.56 -7.08
C SER A 200 -10.34 11.03 -6.87
N ILE A 201 -10.90 10.99 -5.66
CA ILE A 201 -12.29 11.40 -5.42
C ILE A 201 -12.54 12.83 -5.92
N GLU A 202 -13.54 12.97 -6.78
CA GLU A 202 -14.10 14.23 -7.28
C GLU A 202 -15.53 14.39 -6.77
N ILE A 203 -15.86 15.63 -6.38
CA ILE A 203 -17.21 15.97 -5.92
C ILE A 203 -18.15 15.99 -7.13
N GLY A 204 -19.33 15.39 -7.01
CA GLY A 204 -20.31 15.32 -8.09
C GLY A 204 -20.07 14.21 -9.11
N ARG A 205 -18.86 13.63 -9.16
CA ARG A 205 -18.53 12.52 -10.04
C ARG A 205 -18.36 11.21 -9.25
N HIS A 206 -17.48 11.20 -8.28
CA HIS A 206 -17.19 10.03 -7.45
C HIS A 206 -17.93 10.07 -6.11
N LEU A 207 -17.96 11.25 -5.47
CA LEU A 207 -18.72 11.48 -4.24
C LEU A 207 -20.07 12.11 -4.59
N LEU A 208 -21.12 11.31 -4.51
CA LEU A 208 -22.48 11.71 -4.81
C LEU A 208 -23.31 11.80 -3.53
N LYS A 209 -24.22 12.80 -3.45
CA LYS A 209 -25.19 12.89 -2.36
C LYS A 209 -26.58 12.60 -2.94
N LEU A 210 -27.10 11.38 -2.68
CA LEU A 210 -28.36 10.88 -3.21
C LEU A 210 -29.36 10.73 -2.06
N LYS A 211 -30.51 11.42 -2.13
CA LYS A 211 -31.54 11.37 -1.07
C LYS A 211 -30.96 11.62 0.33
N GLY A 212 -30.01 12.55 0.46
CA GLY A 212 -29.36 12.90 1.73
C GLY A 212 -28.21 11.99 2.18
N ARG A 213 -27.96 10.89 1.49
CA ARG A 213 -26.89 9.92 1.79
C ARG A 213 -25.71 10.08 0.83
N TYR A 214 -24.51 9.92 1.32
CA TYR A 214 -23.31 9.90 0.49
C TYR A 214 -23.03 8.51 -0.04
N GLU A 215 -22.60 8.46 -1.30
CA GLU A 215 -22.17 7.26 -1.99
C GLU A 215 -20.91 7.55 -2.81
N LEU A 216 -19.99 6.61 -2.82
CA LEU A 216 -18.79 6.66 -3.64
C LEU A 216 -18.97 5.71 -4.83
N ARG A 217 -18.80 6.22 -6.05
CA ARG A 217 -18.88 5.45 -7.30
C ARG A 217 -17.62 5.59 -8.10
N PHE A 218 -17.09 4.46 -8.56
CA PHE A 218 -15.93 4.41 -9.46
C PHE A 218 -16.24 3.52 -10.64
N LEU A 219 -15.88 3.97 -11.84
CA LEU A 219 -16.04 3.19 -13.06
C LEU A 219 -14.99 2.06 -13.12
N GLY A 220 -15.29 0.99 -13.87
CA GLY A 220 -14.38 -0.14 -14.00
C GLY A 220 -13.00 0.25 -14.55
N VAL A 221 -12.91 1.23 -15.44
CA VAL A 221 -11.65 1.74 -15.99
C VAL A 221 -10.76 2.40 -14.94
N GLU A 222 -11.35 2.91 -13.85
CA GLU A 222 -10.65 3.56 -12.73
C GLU A 222 -10.20 2.55 -11.67
N MET A 223 -10.65 1.31 -11.80
CA MET A 223 -10.37 0.25 -10.83
C MET A 223 -9.32 -0.72 -11.35
N LYS A 224 -8.38 -1.10 -10.47
CA LYS A 224 -7.36 -2.10 -10.82
C LYS A 224 -7.96 -3.44 -11.29
N ALA A 225 -9.11 -3.81 -10.74
CA ALA A 225 -9.83 -5.04 -11.09
C ALA A 225 -10.74 -4.89 -12.33
N ARG A 226 -10.77 -3.71 -12.96
CA ARG A 226 -11.63 -3.39 -14.12
C ARG A 226 -13.13 -3.62 -13.86
N LYS A 227 -13.54 -3.69 -12.59
CA LYS A 227 -14.96 -3.82 -12.19
C LYS A 227 -15.39 -2.52 -11.52
N PRO A 228 -16.56 -1.94 -11.88
CA PRO A 228 -17.07 -0.76 -11.21
C PRO A 228 -17.39 -1.09 -9.75
N ILE A 229 -17.39 -0.08 -8.90
CA ILE A 229 -17.71 -0.23 -7.49
C ILE A 229 -18.57 0.94 -7.02
N GLU A 230 -19.57 0.60 -6.20
CA GLU A 230 -20.43 1.53 -5.49
C GLU A 230 -20.29 1.24 -4.00
N ILE A 231 -20.00 2.26 -3.20
CA ILE A 231 -19.74 2.12 -1.77
C ILE A 231 -20.63 3.12 -1.03
N PRO A 232 -21.62 2.68 -0.27
CA PRO A 232 -22.37 3.58 0.61
C PRO A 232 -21.45 4.12 1.70
N VAL A 233 -21.43 5.43 1.88
CA VAL A 233 -20.71 6.07 2.97
C VAL A 233 -21.61 6.04 4.22
N PRO A 234 -21.09 5.60 5.39
CA PRO A 234 -21.87 5.59 6.63
C PRO A 234 -22.44 6.97 6.94
N GLU A 235 -23.73 7.00 7.30
CA GLU A 235 -24.47 8.25 7.57
C GLU A 235 -23.79 9.13 8.62
N ARG A 236 -23.14 8.51 9.59
CA ARG A 236 -22.38 9.23 10.63
C ARG A 236 -21.25 10.11 10.07
N LEU A 237 -20.71 9.80 8.89
CA LEU A 237 -19.69 10.63 8.23
C LEU A 237 -20.27 11.80 7.45
N ALA A 238 -21.54 11.77 7.12
CA ALA A 238 -22.17 12.79 6.26
C ALA A 238 -22.02 14.22 6.80
N PRO A 239 -22.26 14.52 8.08
CA PRO A 239 -22.10 15.88 8.61
C PRO A 239 -20.65 16.40 8.48
N TYR A 240 -19.65 15.52 8.67
CA TYR A 240 -18.24 15.91 8.55
C TYR A 240 -17.82 16.10 7.09
N ILE A 241 -18.38 15.33 6.17
CA ILE A 241 -18.17 15.51 4.73
C ILE A 241 -18.79 16.84 4.28
N ASP A 242 -20.03 17.15 4.72
CA ASP A 242 -20.67 18.43 4.45
C ASP A 242 -19.83 19.59 5.00
N HIS A 243 -19.42 19.52 6.26
CA HIS A 243 -18.58 20.57 6.88
C HIS A 243 -17.25 20.74 6.14
N TYR A 244 -16.58 19.62 5.78
CA TYR A 244 -15.34 19.69 5.02
C TYR A 244 -15.55 20.33 3.66
N ARG A 245 -16.57 19.91 2.92
CA ARG A 245 -16.89 20.42 1.57
C ARG A 245 -17.22 21.92 1.58
N ASP A 246 -18.03 22.34 2.55
CA ASP A 246 -18.67 23.65 2.53
C ASP A 246 -17.92 24.71 3.36
N GLN A 247 -17.14 24.30 4.36
CA GLN A 247 -16.43 25.21 5.27
C GLN A 247 -14.91 25.07 5.18
N VAL A 248 -14.37 23.86 5.30
CA VAL A 248 -12.92 23.66 5.40
C VAL A 248 -12.23 23.71 4.03
N ARG A 249 -12.80 23.03 3.05
CA ARG A 249 -12.23 22.95 1.72
C ARG A 249 -12.11 24.29 0.99
N PRO A 250 -13.09 25.20 1.06
CA PRO A 250 -12.95 26.55 0.48
C PRO A 250 -11.77 27.32 1.09
N LEU A 251 -11.54 27.21 2.40
CA LEU A 251 -10.39 27.83 3.06
C LEU A 251 -9.07 27.27 2.55
N LEU A 252 -8.99 25.95 2.37
CA LEU A 252 -7.80 25.30 1.80
C LEU A 252 -7.57 25.67 0.33
N LEU A 253 -8.64 25.83 -0.46
CA LEU A 253 -8.55 26.24 -1.86
C LEU A 253 -8.03 27.67 -2.02
N ASN A 254 -8.31 28.54 -1.05
CA ASN A 254 -7.86 29.93 -1.07
C ASN A 254 -8.13 30.64 -2.42
N GLY A 255 -9.33 30.49 -2.96
CA GLY A 255 -9.76 31.05 -4.25
C GLY A 255 -9.41 30.21 -5.49
N ALA A 256 -8.64 29.11 -5.36
CA ALA A 256 -8.39 28.20 -6.46
C ALA A 256 -9.62 27.33 -6.76
N HIS A 257 -9.70 26.81 -7.99
CA HIS A 257 -10.75 25.88 -8.42
C HIS A 257 -10.22 24.46 -8.57
N SER A 258 -10.99 23.47 -8.09
CA SER A 258 -10.71 22.05 -8.29
C SER A 258 -11.95 21.23 -7.98
N ASP A 259 -12.22 20.16 -8.73
CA ASP A 259 -13.27 19.19 -8.43
C ASP A 259 -12.79 18.12 -7.46
N ARG A 260 -11.49 18.02 -7.24
CA ARG A 260 -10.91 17.04 -6.29
C ARG A 260 -11.40 17.30 -4.86
N LEU A 261 -11.80 16.23 -4.18
CA LEU A 261 -12.25 16.32 -2.79
C LEU A 261 -11.10 16.80 -1.87
N TRP A 262 -9.92 16.22 -2.03
CA TRP A 262 -8.80 16.44 -1.11
C TRP A 262 -7.86 17.53 -1.61
N ILE A 263 -7.72 18.59 -0.81
CA ILE A 263 -6.94 19.78 -1.16
C ILE A 263 -5.79 19.94 -0.15
N THR A 264 -4.60 20.30 -0.66
CA THR A 264 -3.44 20.65 0.18
C THR A 264 -3.66 22.01 0.88
N GLN A 265 -2.81 22.34 1.84
CA GLN A 265 -2.78 23.69 2.44
C GLN A 265 -2.38 24.81 1.46
N TYR A 266 -1.96 24.45 0.26
CA TYR A 266 -1.53 25.40 -0.79
C TYR A 266 -2.55 25.51 -1.94
N GLY A 267 -3.79 25.08 -1.73
CA GLY A 267 -4.86 25.17 -2.72
C GLY A 267 -4.81 24.17 -3.87
N GLN A 268 -3.90 23.18 -3.81
CA GLN A 268 -3.73 22.21 -4.89
C GLN A 268 -4.37 20.86 -4.54
N PRO A 269 -4.83 20.08 -5.52
CA PRO A 269 -5.21 18.68 -5.30
C PRO A 269 -4.10 17.91 -4.62
N MET A 270 -4.45 17.10 -3.61
CA MET A 270 -3.47 16.27 -2.90
C MET A 270 -2.95 15.15 -3.78
N PRO A 271 -1.63 15.07 -4.06
CA PRO A 271 -1.03 13.90 -4.69
C PRO A 271 -1.12 12.66 -3.80
N CYS A 272 -1.08 11.48 -4.41
CA CYS A 272 -1.15 10.19 -3.70
C CYS A 272 -0.11 10.07 -2.57
N LYS A 273 1.11 10.55 -2.78
CA LYS A 273 2.17 10.59 -1.76
C LYS A 273 1.80 11.46 -0.55
N THR A 274 1.15 12.60 -0.80
CA THR A 274 0.71 13.51 0.26
C THR A 274 -0.44 12.91 1.07
N VAL A 275 -1.44 12.31 0.41
CA VAL A 275 -2.54 11.59 1.10
C VAL A 275 -1.97 10.45 1.96
N HIS A 276 -1.02 9.67 1.41
CA HIS A 276 -0.33 8.62 2.17
C HIS A 276 0.38 9.17 3.41
N ALA A 277 1.12 10.27 3.26
CA ALA A 277 1.84 10.91 4.37
C ALA A 277 0.89 11.45 5.43
N SER A 278 -0.19 12.13 5.03
CA SER A 278 -1.22 12.67 5.93
C SER A 278 -1.84 11.58 6.79
N ILE A 279 -2.30 10.48 6.18
CA ILE A 279 -2.88 9.34 6.91
C ILE A 279 -1.85 8.71 7.85
N SER A 280 -0.62 8.48 7.36
CA SER A 280 0.45 7.86 8.16
C SER A 280 0.84 8.74 9.35
N ASN A 281 0.95 10.04 9.17
CA ASN A 281 1.30 10.99 10.23
C ASN A 281 0.16 11.17 11.24
N ALA A 282 -1.10 11.26 10.78
CA ALA A 282 -2.27 11.33 11.65
C ALA A 282 -2.36 10.10 12.55
N THR A 283 -2.24 8.91 11.98
CA THR A 283 -2.28 7.66 12.75
C THR A 283 -1.06 7.47 13.65
N LYS A 284 0.13 7.95 13.25
CA LYS A 284 1.32 7.95 14.12
C LYS A 284 1.12 8.83 15.36
N ARG A 285 0.52 10.02 15.19
CA ARG A 285 0.18 10.89 16.32
C ARG A 285 -0.86 10.25 17.26
N ALA A 286 -1.87 9.58 16.66
CA ALA A 286 -2.96 8.96 17.40
C ALA A 286 -2.54 7.70 18.18
N PHE A 287 -1.73 6.84 17.57
CA PHE A 287 -1.47 5.48 18.07
C PHE A 287 0.01 5.19 18.33
N GLY A 288 0.89 6.20 18.26
CA GLY A 288 2.33 6.06 18.44
C GLY A 288 3.05 5.38 17.26
N ARG A 289 2.33 4.69 16.39
CA ARG A 289 2.86 4.01 15.18
C ARG A 289 2.00 4.34 13.97
N ALA A 290 2.66 4.59 12.83
CA ALA A 290 1.96 4.90 11.60
C ALA A 290 1.23 3.67 11.05
N ILE A 291 -0.06 3.83 10.77
CA ILE A 291 -0.87 2.89 9.99
C ILE A 291 -0.91 3.45 8.57
N ASN A 292 -0.21 2.80 7.63
CA ASN A 292 -0.26 3.25 6.24
C ASN A 292 -1.61 2.85 5.59
N PRO A 293 -2.03 3.52 4.51
CA PRO A 293 -3.35 3.28 3.89
C PRO A 293 -3.63 1.82 3.53
N HIS A 294 -2.60 1.06 3.14
CA HIS A 294 -2.79 -0.36 2.80
C HIS A 294 -3.16 -1.21 4.01
N LEU A 295 -2.62 -0.89 5.19
CA LEU A 295 -2.93 -1.62 6.43
C LEU A 295 -4.37 -1.42 6.92
N PHE A 296 -5.08 -0.37 6.48
CA PHE A 296 -6.50 -0.19 6.83
C PHE A 296 -7.36 -1.35 6.38
N ARG A 297 -7.04 -1.92 5.22
CA ARG A 297 -7.72 -3.11 4.71
C ARG A 297 -7.49 -4.32 5.62
N ASP A 298 -6.23 -4.50 6.05
CA ASP A 298 -5.88 -5.57 6.99
C ASP A 298 -6.54 -5.34 8.36
N CYS A 299 -6.59 -4.08 8.85
CA CYS A 299 -7.30 -3.73 10.08
C CYS A 299 -8.78 -4.06 9.98
N ALA A 300 -9.44 -3.71 8.87
CA ALA A 300 -10.86 -3.99 8.67
C ALA A 300 -11.15 -5.50 8.64
N VAL A 301 -10.39 -6.28 7.86
CA VAL A 301 -10.56 -7.75 7.79
C VAL A 301 -10.29 -8.42 9.13
N THR A 302 -9.20 -8.01 9.81
CA THR A 302 -8.86 -8.57 11.11
C THR A 302 -9.96 -8.28 12.14
N SER A 303 -10.58 -7.07 12.09
CA SER A 303 -11.69 -6.73 12.99
C SER A 303 -12.92 -7.58 12.69
N VAL A 304 -13.33 -7.75 11.42
CA VAL A 304 -14.44 -8.65 11.05
C VAL A 304 -14.16 -10.08 11.51
N ALA A 305 -12.94 -10.58 11.31
CA ALA A 305 -12.57 -11.94 11.70
C ALA A 305 -12.62 -12.17 13.22
N ILE A 306 -12.35 -11.13 14.02
CA ILE A 306 -12.35 -11.20 15.49
C ILE A 306 -13.73 -10.88 16.09
N GLU A 307 -14.38 -9.82 15.59
CA GLU A 307 -15.60 -9.27 16.16
C GLU A 307 -16.85 -9.95 15.60
N ASP A 308 -16.80 -10.39 14.34
CA ASP A 308 -17.91 -11.05 13.64
C ASP A 308 -17.44 -12.21 12.74
N PRO A 309 -16.90 -13.28 13.34
CA PRO A 309 -16.32 -14.41 12.59
C PRO A 309 -17.34 -15.15 11.70
N LYS A 310 -18.63 -15.04 11.98
CA LYS A 310 -19.70 -15.67 11.17
C LYS A 310 -19.82 -15.02 9.79
N HIS A 311 -19.49 -13.74 9.67
CA HIS A 311 -19.58 -12.99 8.43
C HIS A 311 -18.24 -12.76 7.73
N ILE A 312 -17.19 -13.51 8.09
CA ILE A 312 -15.86 -13.37 7.47
C ILE A 312 -15.88 -13.55 5.94
N GLY A 313 -16.83 -14.29 5.41
CA GLY A 313 -17.02 -14.48 3.97
C GLY A 313 -17.24 -13.18 3.20
N ILE A 314 -17.73 -12.11 3.85
CA ILE A 314 -17.89 -10.80 3.21
C ILE A 314 -16.53 -10.07 3.03
N ALA A 315 -15.49 -10.47 3.73
CA ALA A 315 -14.20 -9.80 3.69
C ALA A 315 -13.53 -9.88 2.30
N ALA A 316 -13.64 -11.01 1.60
CA ALA A 316 -13.08 -11.17 0.27
C ALA A 316 -13.73 -10.25 -0.78
N PRO A 317 -15.07 -10.21 -0.91
CA PRO A 317 -15.75 -9.25 -1.79
C PRO A 317 -15.49 -7.80 -1.41
N ILE A 318 -15.55 -7.44 -0.11
CA ILE A 318 -15.29 -6.07 0.38
C ILE A 318 -13.88 -5.62 0.01
N LEU A 319 -12.88 -6.50 0.09
CA LEU A 319 -11.52 -6.14 -0.27
C LEU A 319 -11.22 -6.27 -1.75
N GLY A 320 -12.14 -6.84 -2.55
CA GLY A 320 -11.91 -7.12 -3.96
C GLY A 320 -10.64 -7.94 -4.16
N HIS A 321 -10.40 -8.93 -3.28
CA HIS A 321 -9.33 -9.89 -3.47
C HIS A 321 -9.74 -10.88 -4.55
N THR A 322 -8.90 -11.01 -5.57
CA THR A 322 -9.07 -12.01 -6.63
C THR A 322 -8.58 -13.39 -6.20
N ASP A 323 -7.67 -13.44 -5.19
CA ASP A 323 -7.16 -14.67 -4.61
C ASP A 323 -7.77 -14.91 -3.21
N PRO A 324 -8.62 -15.93 -3.05
CA PRO A 324 -9.21 -16.31 -1.76
C PRO A 324 -8.17 -16.61 -0.67
N ARG A 325 -6.99 -17.12 -1.05
CA ARG A 325 -5.91 -17.47 -0.11
C ARG A 325 -5.42 -16.29 0.71
N THR A 326 -5.48 -15.07 0.15
CA THR A 326 -5.09 -13.86 0.88
C THR A 326 -6.07 -13.59 2.03
N THR A 327 -7.37 -13.75 1.79
CA THR A 327 -8.40 -13.59 2.83
C THR A 327 -8.32 -14.71 3.86
N GLU A 328 -8.09 -15.94 3.43
CA GLU A 328 -7.95 -17.11 4.30
C GLU A 328 -6.73 -16.99 5.24
N ARG A 329 -5.59 -16.50 4.77
CA ARG A 329 -4.43 -16.22 5.63
C ARG A 329 -4.77 -15.22 6.75
N HIS A 330 -5.45 -14.13 6.42
CA HIS A 330 -5.88 -13.14 7.42
C HIS A 330 -6.88 -13.75 8.40
N TYR A 331 -7.78 -14.62 7.94
CA TYR A 331 -8.75 -15.31 8.76
C TYR A 331 -8.09 -16.26 9.75
N ILE A 332 -7.23 -17.17 9.28
CA ILE A 332 -6.50 -18.11 10.13
C ILE A 332 -5.70 -17.36 11.20
N GLN A 333 -5.03 -16.30 10.80
CA GLN A 333 -4.22 -15.48 11.69
C GLN A 333 -5.06 -14.74 12.74
N ALA A 334 -6.23 -14.18 12.35
CA ALA A 334 -7.14 -13.54 13.28
C ALA A 334 -7.74 -14.54 14.27
N GLN A 335 -8.08 -15.74 13.82
CA GLN A 335 -8.53 -16.83 14.71
C GLN A 335 -7.45 -17.24 15.71
N GLN A 336 -6.19 -17.39 15.29
CA GLN A 336 -5.08 -17.70 16.19
C GLN A 336 -4.89 -16.60 17.25
N LEU A 337 -4.92 -15.34 16.86
CA LEU A 337 -4.83 -14.20 17.79
C LEU A 337 -6.00 -14.18 18.78
N HIS A 338 -7.21 -14.46 18.31
CA HIS A 338 -8.39 -14.53 19.16
C HIS A 338 -8.29 -15.70 20.16
N ALA A 339 -7.89 -16.88 19.69
CA ALA A 339 -7.67 -18.06 20.54
C ALA A 339 -6.60 -17.80 21.61
N CYS A 340 -5.47 -17.21 21.24
CA CYS A 340 -4.40 -16.85 22.19
C CYS A 340 -4.88 -15.84 23.25
N ARG A 341 -5.65 -14.82 22.85
CA ARG A 341 -6.20 -13.82 23.79
C ARG A 341 -7.24 -14.44 24.72
N THR A 342 -8.07 -15.33 24.21
CA THR A 342 -9.07 -16.06 25.01
C THR A 342 -8.40 -16.97 26.00
N LEU A 343 -7.40 -17.77 25.58
CA LEU A 343 -6.59 -18.59 26.46
C LEU A 343 -5.91 -17.75 27.54
N GLY A 344 -5.27 -16.63 27.17
CA GLY A 344 -4.63 -15.72 28.12
C GLY A 344 -5.59 -15.16 29.19
N ARG A 345 -6.84 -14.84 28.78
CA ARG A 345 -7.89 -14.43 29.73
C ARG A 345 -8.31 -15.55 30.66
N SER A 346 -8.50 -16.77 30.13
CA SER A 346 -8.85 -17.95 30.92
C SER A 346 -7.75 -18.31 31.93
N VAL A 347 -6.48 -18.30 31.49
CA VAL A 347 -5.33 -18.55 32.36
C VAL A 347 -5.23 -17.49 33.45
N LYS A 348 -5.44 -16.20 33.11
CA LYS A 348 -5.45 -15.13 34.10
C LYS A 348 -6.58 -15.31 35.13
N ALA A 349 -7.79 -15.63 34.66
CA ALA A 349 -8.95 -15.86 35.54
C ALA A 349 -8.70 -17.04 36.48
N LEU A 350 -8.14 -18.14 36.00
CA LEU A 350 -7.75 -19.31 36.82
C LEU A 350 -6.67 -18.92 37.84
N ARG A 351 -5.67 -18.17 37.45
CA ARG A 351 -4.62 -17.69 38.37
C ARG A 351 -5.20 -16.80 39.46
N ASP A 352 -6.09 -15.88 39.11
CA ASP A 352 -6.71 -14.96 40.05
C ASP A 352 -7.68 -15.70 41.02
N GLN A 353 -8.27 -16.83 40.59
CA GLN A 353 -9.02 -17.75 41.46
C GLN A 353 -8.11 -18.54 42.40
N LEU A 354 -6.94 -18.98 41.95
CA LEU A 354 -5.98 -19.73 42.75
C LEU A 354 -5.18 -18.87 43.74
N HIS A 355 -5.06 -17.56 43.44
CA HIS A 355 -4.41 -16.57 44.28
C HIS A 355 -5.31 -15.35 44.47
N PRO A 356 -6.41 -15.46 45.26
CA PRO A 356 -7.20 -14.29 45.58
C PRO A 356 -6.32 -13.30 46.33
N ALA A 357 -6.23 -12.07 45.84
CA ALA A 357 -5.49 -10.97 46.45
C ALA A 357 -6.09 -10.71 47.85
N GLY A 358 -5.42 -11.20 48.90
CA GLY A 358 -5.85 -10.89 50.25
C GLY A 358 -5.65 -11.97 51.28
N THR A 359 -4.47 -12.63 51.35
CA THR A 359 -4.05 -13.21 52.64
C THR A 359 -2.85 -12.41 53.14
N LYS A 360 -3.13 -11.37 53.93
CA LYS A 360 -2.12 -10.73 54.76
C LYS A 360 -1.57 -11.77 55.70
N LEU A 361 -0.32 -12.20 55.49
CA LEU A 361 0.46 -12.90 56.51
C LEU A 361 0.62 -11.91 57.69
N GLU A 362 -0.21 -12.09 58.71
CA GLU A 362 0.10 -11.58 60.04
C GLU A 362 1.41 -12.18 60.52
N ARG A 363 2.46 -11.39 60.51
CA ARG A 363 3.69 -11.69 61.21
C ARG A 363 3.35 -11.66 62.72
N ARG A 364 3.18 -12.87 63.30
CA ARG A 364 3.28 -13.01 64.74
C ARG A 364 4.71 -12.72 65.15
N THR A 365 4.91 -11.51 65.72
CA THR A 365 6.01 -11.24 66.62
C THR A 365 5.73 -11.99 67.88
N GLN A 366 6.52 -13.02 68.22
CA GLN A 366 6.66 -13.52 69.58
C GLN A 366 7.93 -12.94 70.16
N SER A 367 7.75 -12.39 71.33
CA SER A 367 8.71 -11.89 72.32
C SER A 367 9.87 -12.80 72.58
#